data_6f6066d94694065e75188d9b412e0baf
#
_entry.id   6f6066d94694065e75188d9b412e0baf
#
_cell.length_a   1.000
_cell.length_b   1.000
_cell.length_c   1.000
_cell.angle_alpha   90.00
_cell.angle_beta   90.00
_cell.angle_gamma   90.00
#
_symmetry.space_group_name_H-M   'P 1'
#
loop_
_entity.id
_entity.type
_entity.pdbx_description
1 polymer ?
#
loop_
_entity_poly.entity_id
_entity_poly.type
_entity_poly.pdbx_seq_one_letter_code
_entity_poly.pdbx_strand_id
1 'polypeptide(L)'
;MDSYGVGTMLVTGSGAPTCAMVYKLTERENSAGVMQPVAKKSKDKASVPGRKLAYRSYEYGLAETEHVISGSETQLAEYRPAEGWKDLLVDYVDHGDIDSRYQGHAALADAHEYRAKALRELPITAQSLMKGEPVIPTEITVL
;
A
#
# COMPACT_ATOMS: atom_id res chain seq x y z
N MET A 1 -28.06 10.46 23.50
CA MET A 1 -26.97 9.90 22.65
C MET A 1 -27.37 8.48 22.35
N ASP A 2 -27.66 8.16 21.09
CA ASP A 2 -28.36 6.93 20.71
C ASP A 2 -27.42 5.85 20.17
N SER A 3 -26.11 6.18 19.99
CA SER A 3 -25.10 5.22 19.51
C SER A 3 -23.69 5.61 19.95
N TYR A 4 -22.78 4.61 19.96
CA TYR A 4 -21.37 4.77 20.26
C TYR A 4 -20.54 4.18 19.11
N GLY A 5 -19.53 4.94 18.64
CA GLY A 5 -18.50 4.40 17.76
C GLY A 5 -17.40 3.73 18.59
N VAL A 6 -17.20 2.44 18.37
CA VAL A 6 -16.19 1.64 19.08
C VAL A 6 -14.95 1.50 18.19
N GLY A 7 -13.78 1.89 18.72
CA GLY A 7 -12.52 1.74 18.00
C GLY A 7 -11.92 0.35 18.13
N THR A 8 -11.02 0.02 17.22
CA THR A 8 -10.34 -1.28 17.13
C THR A 8 -9.71 -1.73 18.45
N MET A 9 -9.08 -0.83 19.18
CA MET A 9 -8.38 -1.15 20.43
C MET A 9 -9.28 -1.72 21.52
N LEU A 10 -10.56 -1.30 21.56
CA LEU A 10 -11.52 -1.84 22.53
C LEU A 10 -11.85 -3.32 22.24
N VAL A 11 -11.86 -3.70 20.97
CA VAL A 11 -12.19 -5.06 20.53
C VAL A 11 -10.98 -6.00 20.54
N THR A 12 -9.81 -5.48 20.17
CA THR A 12 -8.60 -6.29 19.95
C THR A 12 -7.59 -6.23 21.10
N GLY A 13 -7.74 -5.29 22.04
CA GLY A 13 -6.81 -5.08 23.14
C GLY A 13 -5.55 -4.30 22.76
N SER A 14 -4.50 -4.46 23.55
CA SER A 14 -3.21 -3.77 23.39
C SER A 14 -2.23 -4.58 22.53
N GLY A 15 -1.13 -3.97 22.13
CA GLY A 15 -0.07 -4.54 21.31
C GLY A 15 -0.23 -4.22 19.82
N ALA A 16 0.12 -5.17 18.96
CA ALA A 16 0.00 -5.06 17.49
C ALA A 16 -0.95 -6.15 16.92
N PRO A 17 -2.22 -6.16 17.32
CA PRO A 17 -3.16 -7.23 16.97
C PRO A 17 -3.69 -7.14 15.53
N THR A 18 -3.39 -6.08 14.81
CA THR A 18 -3.87 -5.83 13.44
C THR A 18 -2.76 -5.26 12.57
N CYS A 19 -2.88 -5.45 11.25
CA CYS A 19 -1.98 -4.81 10.27
C CYS A 19 -2.28 -3.32 10.07
N ALA A 20 -3.32 -2.77 10.70
CA ALA A 20 -3.77 -1.38 10.56
C ALA A 20 -3.99 -0.91 9.10
N MET A 21 -4.28 -1.83 8.19
CA MET A 21 -4.54 -1.52 6.80
C MET A 21 -5.92 -0.87 6.62
N VAL A 22 -5.99 0.13 5.76
CA VAL A 22 -7.23 0.81 5.39
C VAL A 22 -7.25 1.12 3.91
N TYR A 23 -8.44 1.11 3.32
CA TYR A 23 -8.67 1.55 1.96
C TYR A 23 -8.85 3.07 1.91
N LYS A 24 -8.29 3.69 0.89
CA LYS A 24 -8.47 5.11 0.59
C LYS A 24 -8.99 5.25 -0.83
N LEU A 25 -10.13 5.93 -0.99
CA LEU A 25 -10.59 6.35 -2.31
C LEU A 25 -9.69 7.48 -2.81
N THR A 26 -9.02 7.27 -3.92
CA THR A 26 -8.06 8.22 -4.50
C THR A 26 -8.51 8.78 -5.86
N GLU A 27 -9.40 8.08 -6.55
CA GLU A 27 -10.05 8.52 -7.79
C GLU A 27 -11.49 8.05 -7.84
N ARG A 28 -12.31 8.79 -8.57
CA ARG A 28 -13.65 8.37 -8.93
C ARG A 28 -14.03 8.91 -10.32
N GLU A 29 -14.87 8.20 -11.00
CA GLU A 29 -15.47 8.64 -12.25
C GLU A 29 -16.54 9.71 -11.98
N ASN A 30 -16.57 10.76 -12.80
CA ASN A 30 -17.62 11.78 -12.79
C ASN A 30 -18.77 11.39 -13.72
N SER A 31 -19.82 12.22 -13.78
CA SER A 31 -20.99 11.97 -14.63
C SER A 31 -20.71 11.97 -16.14
N ALA A 32 -19.53 12.43 -16.56
CA ALA A 32 -19.10 12.44 -17.96
C ALA A 32 -18.15 11.27 -18.30
N GLY A 33 -17.98 10.28 -17.41
CA GLY A 33 -17.07 9.14 -17.61
C GLY A 33 -15.58 9.47 -17.43
N VAL A 34 -15.24 10.59 -16.80
CA VAL A 34 -13.86 11.03 -16.63
C VAL A 34 -13.41 10.77 -15.21
N MET A 35 -12.30 10.05 -15.05
CA MET A 35 -11.66 9.82 -13.74
C MET A 35 -11.15 11.14 -13.15
N GLN A 36 -11.49 11.38 -11.90
CA GLN A 36 -11.08 12.57 -11.16
C GLN A 36 -10.42 12.20 -9.84
N PRO A 37 -9.29 12.83 -9.53
CA PRO A 37 -8.62 12.60 -8.27
C PRO A 37 -9.45 13.10 -7.10
N VAL A 38 -9.50 12.32 -6.03
CA VAL A 38 -10.17 12.66 -4.78
C VAL A 38 -9.25 12.43 -3.61
N ALA A 39 -9.37 13.26 -2.58
CA ALA A 39 -8.58 13.15 -1.36
C ALA A 39 -9.41 13.49 -0.13
N LYS A 40 -9.08 12.85 0.98
CA LYS A 40 -9.58 13.24 2.28
C LYS A 40 -8.77 14.42 2.79
N LYS A 41 -9.45 15.54 3.14
CA LYS A 41 -8.84 16.78 3.64
C LYS A 41 -9.02 17.00 5.16
N SER A 42 -9.34 15.95 5.94
CA SER A 42 -9.46 16.11 7.38
C SER A 42 -8.08 16.28 8.04
N LYS A 43 -8.03 17.09 9.10
CA LYS A 43 -6.82 17.28 9.91
C LYS A 43 -6.25 15.91 10.33
N ASP A 44 -4.96 15.73 10.20
CA ASP A 44 -4.20 14.53 10.56
C ASP A 44 -4.60 13.24 9.81
N LYS A 45 -5.43 13.34 8.75
CA LYS A 45 -5.89 12.20 7.93
C LYS A 45 -5.94 12.55 6.45
N ALA A 46 -5.11 13.46 6.00
CA ALA A 46 -5.01 13.80 4.58
C ALA A 46 -4.51 12.58 3.78
N SER A 47 -5.00 12.43 2.56
CA SER A 47 -4.51 11.45 1.61
C SER A 47 -4.04 12.13 0.33
N VAL A 48 -3.07 11.56 -0.34
CA VAL A 48 -2.63 12.02 -1.65
C VAL A 48 -3.67 11.59 -2.69
N PRO A 49 -4.24 12.51 -3.48
CA PRO A 49 -5.22 12.16 -4.51
C PRO A 49 -4.59 11.50 -5.72
N GLY A 50 -5.42 10.92 -6.58
CA GLY A 50 -5.02 10.34 -7.84
C GLY A 50 -4.47 8.93 -7.76
N ARG A 51 -4.37 8.31 -8.93
CA ARG A 51 -3.80 6.97 -9.11
C ARG A 51 -2.32 6.97 -8.74
N LYS A 52 -1.80 5.82 -8.34
CA LYS A 52 -0.40 5.70 -7.89
C LYS A 52 0.26 4.45 -8.42
N LEU A 53 1.58 4.54 -8.61
CA LEU A 53 2.49 3.41 -8.66
C LEU A 53 3.29 3.37 -7.36
N ALA A 54 3.76 2.20 -6.96
CA ALA A 54 4.55 2.03 -5.76
C ALA A 54 5.73 1.11 -6.04
N TYR A 55 6.92 1.59 -5.73
CA TYR A 55 8.16 0.86 -5.92
C TYR A 55 8.99 0.86 -4.64
N ARG A 56 9.94 -0.04 -4.55
CA ARG A 56 10.92 -0.09 -3.46
C ARG A 56 12.31 -0.20 -4.03
N SER A 57 13.20 0.68 -3.56
CA SER A 57 14.65 0.57 -3.80
C SER A 57 15.31 -0.34 -2.77
N TYR A 58 16.47 -0.86 -3.14
CA TYR A 58 17.25 -1.77 -2.31
C TYR A 58 18.72 -1.35 -2.32
N GLU A 59 19.34 -1.41 -1.15
CA GLU A 59 20.78 -1.32 -1.00
C GLU A 59 21.32 -2.59 -0.33
N TYR A 60 22.32 -3.21 -0.92
CA TYR A 60 22.88 -4.51 -0.45
C TYR A 60 21.83 -5.61 -0.19
N GLY A 61 20.74 -5.61 -0.96
CA GLY A 61 19.65 -6.59 -0.83
C GLY A 61 18.65 -6.30 0.28
N LEU A 62 18.80 -5.18 0.99
CA LEU A 62 17.84 -4.71 1.99
C LEU A 62 17.02 -3.53 1.45
N ALA A 63 15.76 -3.48 1.84
CA ALA A 63 14.86 -2.39 1.49
C ALA A 63 15.36 -1.07 2.07
N GLU A 64 15.46 -0.06 1.21
CA GLU A 64 16.00 1.25 1.54
C GLU A 64 14.91 2.33 1.57
N THR A 65 14.18 2.50 0.47
CA THR A 65 13.15 3.54 0.34
C THR A 65 11.94 3.03 -0.43
N GLU A 66 10.76 3.44 -0.03
CA GLU A 66 9.52 3.25 -0.79
C GLU A 66 9.21 4.50 -1.60
N HIS A 67 8.97 4.32 -2.91
CA HIS A 67 8.68 5.40 -3.84
C HIS A 67 7.23 5.30 -4.31
N VAL A 68 6.43 6.30 -3.97
CA VAL A 68 5.04 6.41 -4.40
C VAL A 68 4.94 7.50 -5.46
N ILE A 69 4.56 7.11 -6.67
CA ILE A 69 4.42 8.01 -7.80
C ILE A 69 2.94 8.26 -8.05
N SER A 70 2.52 9.52 -7.97
CA SER A 70 1.14 9.93 -8.21
C SER A 70 1.04 10.79 -9.47
N GLY A 71 0.02 10.55 -10.30
CA GLY A 71 -0.18 11.31 -11.52
C GLY A 71 -1.45 10.90 -12.25
N SER A 72 -1.69 11.52 -13.42
CA SER A 72 -2.73 11.07 -14.33
C SER A 72 -2.39 9.71 -14.94
N GLU A 73 -3.38 9.01 -15.46
CA GLU A 73 -3.20 7.70 -16.10
C GLU A 73 -2.12 7.75 -17.19
N THR A 74 -2.14 8.78 -18.04
CA THR A 74 -1.13 8.97 -19.09
C THR A 74 0.27 9.14 -18.54
N GLN A 75 0.44 10.00 -17.53
CA GLN A 75 1.75 10.22 -16.88
C GLN A 75 2.28 8.94 -16.24
N LEU A 76 1.42 8.19 -15.54
CA LEU A 76 1.82 6.93 -14.91
C LEU A 76 2.17 5.84 -15.93
N ALA A 77 1.46 5.78 -17.07
CA ALA A 77 1.77 4.84 -18.15
C ALA A 77 3.14 5.12 -18.81
N GLU A 78 3.54 6.38 -18.84
CA GLU A 78 4.84 6.81 -19.37
C GLU A 78 5.97 6.76 -18.34
N TYR A 79 5.65 6.67 -17.05
CA TYR A 79 6.65 6.62 -15.99
C TYR A 79 7.53 5.38 -16.10
N ARG A 80 8.80 5.56 -15.88
CA ARG A 80 9.78 4.46 -15.82
C ARG A 80 10.52 4.53 -14.50
N PRO A 81 10.42 3.49 -13.65
CA PRO A 81 11.19 3.43 -12.41
C PRO A 81 12.68 3.35 -12.71
N ALA A 82 13.49 3.71 -11.73
CA ALA A 82 14.94 3.50 -11.81
C ALA A 82 15.27 2.01 -11.87
N GLU A 83 16.41 1.69 -12.46
CA GLU A 83 16.89 0.32 -12.56
C GLU A 83 17.04 -0.32 -11.17
N GLY A 84 16.57 -1.55 -11.03
CA GLY A 84 16.62 -2.31 -9.77
C GLY A 84 15.50 -1.99 -8.77
N TRP A 85 14.62 -1.04 -9.06
CA TRP A 85 13.43 -0.83 -8.24
C TRP A 85 12.43 -1.98 -8.44
N LYS A 86 11.87 -2.48 -7.34
CA LYS A 86 10.86 -3.53 -7.33
C LYS A 86 9.47 -2.92 -7.31
N ASP A 87 8.60 -3.35 -8.23
CA ASP A 87 7.18 -3.01 -8.20
C ASP A 87 6.51 -3.68 -6.98
N LEU A 88 5.73 -2.91 -6.24
CA LEU A 88 5.01 -3.36 -5.06
C LEU A 88 3.53 -3.62 -5.32
N LEU A 89 3.01 -3.18 -6.47
CA LEU A 89 1.62 -3.38 -6.82
C LEU A 89 1.45 -4.68 -7.61
N VAL A 90 0.34 -5.34 -7.37
CA VAL A 90 -0.08 -6.52 -8.12
C VAL A 90 -1.56 -6.38 -8.47
N ASP A 91 -1.93 -6.77 -9.67
CA ASP A 91 -3.32 -6.86 -10.07
C ASP A 91 -3.92 -8.11 -9.42
N TYR A 92 -4.76 -7.89 -8.42
CA TYR A 92 -5.43 -8.94 -7.67
C TYR A 92 -6.80 -9.29 -8.25
N VAL A 93 -7.53 -8.27 -8.70
CA VAL A 93 -8.85 -8.40 -9.34
C VAL A 93 -8.85 -7.53 -10.58
N ASP A 94 -9.20 -8.11 -11.73
CA ASP A 94 -9.40 -7.41 -12.98
C ASP A 94 -10.82 -7.61 -13.47
N HIS A 95 -11.58 -6.52 -13.69
CA HIS A 95 -12.99 -6.53 -14.13
C HIS A 95 -13.91 -7.50 -13.36
N GLY A 96 -13.62 -7.75 -12.08
CA GLY A 96 -14.37 -8.66 -11.21
C GLY A 96 -13.80 -10.09 -11.15
N ASP A 97 -12.86 -10.43 -12.00
CA ASP A 97 -12.17 -11.72 -11.99
C ASP A 97 -10.95 -11.69 -11.08
N ILE A 98 -10.93 -12.58 -10.09
CA ILE A 98 -9.79 -12.74 -9.18
C ILE A 98 -8.71 -13.55 -9.90
N ASP A 99 -7.48 -13.06 -9.94
CA ASP A 99 -6.34 -13.79 -10.47
C ASP A 99 -6.19 -15.16 -9.76
N SER A 100 -6.14 -16.22 -10.55
CA SER A 100 -6.09 -17.60 -10.05
C SER A 100 -4.87 -17.88 -9.15
N ARG A 101 -3.78 -17.11 -9.29
CA ARG A 101 -2.60 -17.19 -8.42
C ARG A 101 -2.90 -16.88 -6.95
N TYR A 102 -4.00 -16.17 -6.68
CA TYR A 102 -4.39 -15.75 -5.33
C TYR A 102 -5.58 -16.54 -4.78
N GLN A 103 -5.94 -17.67 -5.39
CA GLN A 103 -7.08 -18.49 -4.98
C GLN A 103 -6.67 -19.87 -4.46
N GLY A 104 -7.46 -20.38 -3.50
CA GLY A 104 -7.32 -21.74 -2.98
C GLY A 104 -6.14 -21.96 -2.02
N HIS A 105 -5.91 -23.20 -1.65
CA HIS A 105 -4.88 -23.57 -0.68
C HIS A 105 -3.44 -23.35 -1.18
N ALA A 106 -3.20 -23.48 -2.49
CA ALA A 106 -1.89 -23.22 -3.07
C ALA A 106 -1.49 -21.77 -2.88
N ALA A 107 -2.41 -20.83 -3.14
CA ALA A 107 -2.18 -19.40 -2.93
C ALA A 107 -1.78 -19.05 -1.49
N LEU A 108 -2.33 -19.76 -0.49
CA LEU A 108 -1.94 -19.56 0.91
C LEU A 108 -0.49 -20.00 1.17
N ALA A 109 -0.06 -21.12 0.61
CA ALA A 109 1.31 -21.59 0.72
C ALA A 109 2.30 -20.62 0.06
N ASP A 110 1.97 -20.14 -1.15
CA ASP A 110 2.76 -19.16 -1.90
C ASP A 110 2.85 -17.83 -1.13
N ALA A 111 1.76 -17.36 -0.54
CA ALA A 111 1.73 -16.16 0.30
C ALA A 111 2.63 -16.30 1.55
N HIS A 112 2.66 -17.48 2.16
CA HIS A 112 3.54 -17.76 3.28
C HIS A 112 5.03 -17.73 2.89
N GLU A 113 5.37 -18.33 1.77
CA GLU A 113 6.72 -18.30 1.22
C GLU A 113 7.14 -16.87 0.83
N TYR A 114 6.26 -16.15 0.12
CA TYR A 114 6.48 -14.75 -0.23
C TYR A 114 6.74 -13.90 1.01
N ARG A 115 5.93 -14.05 2.07
CA ARG A 115 6.15 -13.36 3.34
C ARG A 115 7.52 -13.66 3.93
N ALA A 116 7.92 -14.92 3.96
CA ALA A 116 9.21 -15.32 4.50
C ALA A 116 10.39 -14.71 3.73
N LYS A 117 10.26 -14.59 2.39
CA LYS A 117 11.22 -13.90 1.54
C LYS A 117 11.22 -12.40 1.81
N ALA A 118 10.05 -11.76 1.81
CA ALA A 118 9.90 -10.32 2.01
C ALA A 118 10.46 -9.86 3.37
N LEU A 119 10.30 -10.66 4.43
CA LEU A 119 10.89 -10.34 5.74
C LEU A 119 12.43 -10.34 5.73
N ARG A 120 13.07 -11.16 4.90
CA ARG A 120 14.53 -11.16 4.75
C ARG A 120 15.06 -9.96 4.01
N GLU A 121 14.22 -9.33 3.19
CA GLU A 121 14.53 -8.09 2.46
C GLU A 121 14.41 -6.84 3.36
N LEU A 122 13.87 -6.97 4.58
CA LEU A 122 13.72 -5.84 5.49
C LEU A 122 14.92 -5.71 6.44
N PRO A 123 15.38 -4.47 6.74
CA PRO A 123 16.31 -4.24 7.83
C PRO A 123 15.79 -4.84 9.14
N ILE A 124 16.67 -5.35 9.99
CA ILE A 124 16.27 -5.99 11.25
C ILE A 124 15.43 -5.05 12.15
N THR A 125 15.71 -3.76 12.09
CA THR A 125 14.99 -2.73 12.82
C THR A 125 13.54 -2.56 12.35
N ALA A 126 13.24 -2.86 11.09
CA ALA A 126 11.88 -2.82 10.54
C ALA A 126 10.99 -3.98 11.04
N GLN A 127 11.56 -5.00 11.67
CA GLN A 127 10.82 -6.12 12.23
C GLN A 127 10.31 -5.85 13.66
N SER A 128 10.62 -4.68 14.23
CA SER A 128 10.11 -4.27 15.52
C SER A 128 8.62 -3.96 15.47
N LEU A 129 7.84 -4.49 16.42
CA LEU A 129 6.43 -4.16 16.62
C LEU A 129 6.22 -2.95 17.54
N MET A 130 7.29 -2.30 17.98
CA MET A 130 7.23 -1.09 18.80
C MET A 130 6.77 0.09 17.96
N LYS A 131 6.08 1.04 18.62
CA LYS A 131 5.75 2.32 18.00
C LYS A 131 7.04 3.11 17.76
N GLY A 132 7.17 3.68 16.57
CA GLY A 132 8.32 4.49 16.17
C GLY A 132 8.08 5.09 14.80
N GLU A 133 9.06 5.81 14.30
CA GLU A 133 9.06 6.28 12.92
C GLU A 133 9.27 5.09 11.97
N PRO A 134 8.72 5.17 10.73
CA PRO A 134 8.97 4.16 9.70
C PRO A 134 10.47 3.98 9.45
N VAL A 135 10.95 2.75 9.52
CA VAL A 135 12.37 2.43 9.27
C VAL A 135 12.72 2.57 7.79
N ILE A 136 11.77 2.27 6.91
CA ILE A 136 11.89 2.49 5.48
C ILE A 136 11.12 3.77 5.17
N PRO A 137 11.81 4.86 4.78
CA PRO A 137 11.13 6.11 4.43
C PRO A 137 10.29 5.94 3.17
N THR A 138 9.23 6.74 3.07
CA THR A 138 8.38 6.80 1.87
C THR A 138 8.55 8.17 1.22
N GLU A 139 8.96 8.17 -0.04
CA GLU A 139 9.04 9.35 -0.89
C GLU A 139 7.83 9.41 -1.82
N ILE A 140 7.18 10.57 -1.89
CA ILE A 140 6.01 10.77 -2.75
C ILE A 140 6.37 11.77 -3.84
N THR A 141 6.31 11.32 -5.08
CA THR A 141 6.50 12.16 -6.27
C THR A 141 5.15 12.38 -6.95
N VAL A 142 4.82 13.63 -7.23
CA VAL A 142 3.62 14.00 -8.02
C VAL A 142 4.12 14.47 -9.39
N LEU A 143 3.65 13.81 -10.46
CA LEU A 143 4.02 14.07 -11.85
C LEU A 143 3.21 15.22 -12.47
#